data_a6104324ab50bfd3139e9419c9fd3a08
#
_entry.id   a6104324ab50bfd3139e9419c9fd3a08
#
_cell.length_a   1.000
_cell.length_b   1.000
_cell.length_c   1.000
_cell.angle_alpha   90.00
_cell.angle_beta   90.00
_cell.angle_gamma   90.00
#
_symmetry.space_group_name_H-M   'P 1'
#
loop_
_entity.id
_entity.type
_entity.pdbx_description
1 polymer ?
#
loop_
_entity_poly.entity_id
_entity_poly.type
_entity_poly.pdbx_seq_one_letter_code
_entity_poly.pdbx_strand_id
1 'polypeptide(L)'
;MLAANGGSVLFYVVGHDKSLIRRLVEFLQQSDFAGVIFTKEPMEGTFGLTQALIQRGDAPDVVMAFRWNDSKNQFGVPGMIDADWQRAEGKGTHATLSHFDMHNTLIAAGPDFKRGQTDDLPTGNVDLVPTILQILGIKVPHQMDGRILSEAVAAPTSLSPAPKPEAKSIETRKDFPSGTWRQTLKISRVGSTTYLDEGNGAFVANEPAVSELQRDR
;
A
#
# COMPACT_ATOMS: atom_id res chain seq x y z
N MET A 1 -5.66 -0.87 -21.47
CA MET A 1 -6.83 -1.27 -20.64
C MET A 1 -6.67 -0.66 -19.27
N LEU A 2 -7.76 -0.24 -18.67
CA LEU A 2 -7.80 0.28 -17.31
C LEU A 2 -8.68 -0.65 -16.47
N ALA A 3 -8.19 -1.06 -15.31
CA ALA A 3 -8.95 -1.85 -14.35
C ALA A 3 -9.03 -1.09 -13.02
N ALA A 4 -10.24 -0.64 -12.67
CA ALA A 4 -10.52 -0.02 -11.38
C ALA A 4 -10.60 -1.11 -10.29
N ASN A 5 -9.97 -0.87 -9.15
CA ASN A 5 -9.92 -1.80 -8.04
C ASN A 5 -10.24 -1.07 -6.70
N GLY A 6 -11.36 -0.36 -6.67
CA GLY A 6 -11.76 0.39 -5.48
C GLY A 6 -10.84 1.59 -5.23
N GLY A 7 -9.95 1.48 -4.24
CA GLY A 7 -8.99 2.53 -3.85
C GLY A 7 -7.73 2.58 -4.71
N SER A 8 -7.64 1.79 -5.77
CA SER A 8 -6.51 1.79 -6.71
C SER A 8 -6.97 1.57 -8.15
N VAL A 9 -6.07 1.86 -9.09
CA VAL A 9 -6.31 1.70 -10.54
C VAL A 9 -5.08 1.04 -11.16
N LEU A 10 -5.32 0.01 -11.98
CA LEU A 10 -4.31 -0.74 -12.71
C LEU A 10 -4.37 -0.34 -14.18
N PHE A 11 -3.25 0.07 -14.75
CA PHE A 11 -3.12 0.49 -16.13
C PHE A 11 -2.28 -0.52 -16.91
N TYR A 12 -2.86 -1.06 -17.98
CA TYR A 12 -2.22 -1.93 -18.95
C TYR A 12 -2.13 -1.16 -20.28
N VAL A 13 -0.94 -0.74 -20.64
CA VAL A 13 -0.70 0.04 -21.85
C VAL A 13 -0.54 -0.89 -23.05
N VAL A 14 -1.25 -0.61 -24.13
CA VAL A 14 -1.17 -1.42 -25.35
C VAL A 14 0.26 -1.40 -25.89
N GLY A 15 0.81 -2.58 -26.14
CA GLY A 15 2.17 -2.74 -26.61
C GLY A 15 3.26 -2.32 -25.62
N HIS A 16 2.91 -2.05 -24.35
CA HIS A 16 3.83 -1.54 -23.32
C HIS A 16 4.61 -0.30 -23.82
N ASP A 17 3.94 0.59 -24.55
CA ASP A 17 4.54 1.80 -25.13
C ASP A 17 5.12 2.69 -24.02
N LYS A 18 6.46 2.77 -23.98
CA LYS A 18 7.20 3.50 -22.95
C LYS A 18 6.92 5.00 -22.96
N SER A 19 6.64 5.58 -24.13
CA SER A 19 6.31 7.01 -24.28
C SER A 19 4.95 7.30 -23.65
N LEU A 20 3.96 6.45 -23.92
CA LEU A 20 2.63 6.57 -23.35
C LEU A 20 2.63 6.32 -21.85
N ILE A 21 3.39 5.32 -21.37
CA ILE A 21 3.55 5.04 -19.92
C ILE A 21 4.15 6.27 -19.22
N ARG A 22 5.19 6.89 -19.78
CA ARG A 22 5.81 8.10 -19.21
C ARG A 22 4.80 9.23 -19.09
N ARG A 23 4.07 9.52 -20.16
CA ARG A 23 3.05 10.58 -20.17
C ARG A 23 1.95 10.32 -19.16
N LEU A 24 1.51 9.07 -19.04
CA LEU A 24 0.53 8.66 -18.03
C LEU A 24 1.06 8.90 -16.61
N VAL A 25 2.28 8.45 -16.32
CA VAL A 25 2.89 8.65 -15.00
C VAL A 25 3.06 10.13 -14.68
N GLU A 26 3.53 10.95 -15.61
CA GLU A 26 3.67 12.39 -15.42
C GLU A 26 2.32 13.10 -15.21
N PHE A 27 1.27 12.65 -15.87
CA PHE A 27 -0.09 13.12 -15.64
C PHE A 27 -0.57 12.76 -14.21
N LEU A 28 -0.37 11.51 -13.79
CA LEU A 28 -0.75 11.07 -12.45
C LEU A 28 0.03 11.80 -11.36
N GLN A 29 1.33 12.00 -11.55
CA GLN A 29 2.19 12.72 -10.60
C GLN A 29 1.79 14.19 -10.38
N GLN A 30 1.14 14.81 -11.37
CA GLN A 30 0.66 16.19 -11.29
C GLN A 30 -0.83 16.30 -10.97
N SER A 31 -1.50 15.17 -10.71
CA SER A 31 -2.89 15.16 -10.31
C SER A 31 -3.05 15.41 -8.80
N ASP A 32 -4.23 15.83 -8.39
CA ASP A 32 -4.60 16.06 -7.00
C ASP A 32 -5.15 14.82 -6.29
N PHE A 33 -5.35 13.72 -7.02
CA PHE A 33 -5.95 12.48 -6.52
C PHE A 33 -4.96 11.32 -6.38
N ALA A 34 -3.81 11.35 -7.02
CA ALA A 34 -2.83 10.27 -6.92
C ALA A 34 -2.14 10.29 -5.55
N GLY A 35 -2.08 9.12 -4.90
CA GLY A 35 -1.40 8.92 -3.63
C GLY A 35 -0.08 8.18 -3.80
N VAL A 36 -0.10 6.98 -4.37
CA VAL A 36 1.13 6.21 -4.64
C VAL A 36 1.10 5.67 -6.05
N ILE A 37 2.21 5.77 -6.74
CA ILE A 37 2.38 5.28 -8.10
C ILE A 37 3.50 4.23 -8.10
N PHE A 38 3.16 3.03 -8.57
CA PHE A 38 4.10 1.95 -8.84
C PHE A 38 4.20 1.74 -10.35
N THR A 39 5.40 1.44 -10.83
CA THR A 39 5.65 1.17 -12.25
C THR A 39 6.39 -0.15 -12.44
N LYS A 40 6.11 -0.85 -13.55
CA LYS A 40 6.79 -2.10 -13.90
C LYS A 40 8.26 -1.84 -14.23
N GLU A 41 8.55 -0.81 -15.02
CA GLU A 41 9.89 -0.33 -15.31
C GLU A 41 10.21 0.87 -14.38
N PRO A 42 11.43 0.98 -13.84
CA PRO A 42 11.80 2.09 -12.96
C PRO A 42 11.60 3.45 -13.62
N MET A 43 10.92 4.36 -12.92
CA MET A 43 10.69 5.74 -13.36
C MET A 43 10.95 6.70 -12.20
N GLU A 44 11.38 7.92 -12.52
CA GLU A 44 11.62 8.96 -11.53
C GLU A 44 10.33 9.31 -10.77
N GLY A 45 10.44 9.39 -9.44
CA GLY A 45 9.30 9.69 -8.58
C GLY A 45 8.27 8.56 -8.45
N THR A 46 8.59 7.31 -8.85
CA THR A 46 7.73 6.14 -8.66
C THR A 46 8.44 5.06 -7.85
N PHE A 47 7.66 4.14 -7.28
CA PHE A 47 8.17 2.88 -6.74
C PHE A 47 8.05 1.77 -7.79
N GLY A 48 8.93 0.77 -7.70
CA GLY A 48 8.79 -0.43 -8.53
C GLY A 48 7.64 -1.33 -8.05
N LEU A 49 7.01 -2.09 -8.95
CA LEU A 49 5.96 -3.06 -8.58
C LEU A 49 6.44 -4.10 -7.57
N THR A 50 7.71 -4.43 -7.57
CA THR A 50 8.31 -5.35 -6.57
C THR A 50 8.22 -4.81 -5.14
N GLN A 51 8.20 -3.49 -4.96
CA GLN A 51 7.99 -2.85 -3.65
C GLN A 51 6.53 -2.95 -3.19
N ALA A 52 5.59 -3.10 -4.14
CA ALA A 52 4.20 -3.47 -3.88
C ALA A 52 3.99 -4.99 -3.77
N LEU A 53 5.07 -5.78 -3.72
CA LEU A 53 5.07 -7.24 -3.69
C LEU A 53 4.40 -7.88 -4.94
N ILE A 54 4.35 -7.17 -6.06
CA ILE A 54 3.81 -7.65 -7.33
C ILE A 54 4.98 -8.11 -8.21
N GLN A 55 5.05 -9.43 -8.48
CA GLN A 55 6.16 -10.05 -9.20
C GLN A 55 5.72 -10.91 -10.39
N ARG A 56 4.51 -10.71 -10.91
CA ARG A 56 3.97 -11.47 -12.03
C ARG A 56 4.38 -10.89 -13.37
N GLY A 57 4.60 -11.78 -14.36
CA GLY A 57 4.96 -11.35 -15.72
C GLY A 57 3.83 -10.57 -16.42
N ASP A 58 2.57 -10.88 -16.11
CA ASP A 58 1.34 -10.23 -16.60
C ASP A 58 0.90 -9.04 -15.74
N ALA A 59 1.79 -8.52 -14.89
CA ALA A 59 1.52 -7.35 -14.06
C ALA A 59 1.22 -6.10 -14.91
N PRO A 60 0.42 -5.15 -14.37
CA PRO A 60 0.15 -3.88 -15.04
C PRO A 60 1.43 -3.07 -15.25
N ASP A 61 1.42 -2.15 -16.22
CA ASP A 61 2.53 -1.22 -16.45
C ASP A 61 2.64 -0.18 -15.34
N VAL A 62 1.47 0.29 -14.85
CA VAL A 62 1.35 1.27 -13.78
C VAL A 62 0.23 0.87 -12.84
N VAL A 63 0.47 0.99 -11.53
CA VAL A 63 -0.56 0.91 -10.48
C VAL A 63 -0.56 2.23 -9.73
N MET A 64 -1.74 2.83 -9.58
CA MET A 64 -1.93 4.05 -8.80
C MET A 64 -2.93 3.76 -7.68
N ALA A 65 -2.54 4.04 -6.44
CA ALA A 65 -3.47 4.14 -5.31
C ALA A 65 -3.89 5.60 -5.13
N PHE A 66 -5.16 5.82 -4.79
CA PHE A 66 -5.65 7.17 -4.52
C PHE A 66 -4.99 7.76 -3.27
N ARG A 67 -4.80 9.08 -3.27
CA ARG A 67 -4.39 9.84 -2.10
C ARG A 67 -5.45 9.71 -1.01
N TRP A 68 -4.99 9.66 0.22
CA TRP A 68 -5.86 9.59 1.40
C TRP A 68 -5.45 10.63 2.44
N ASN A 69 -6.34 10.91 3.38
CA ASN A 69 -6.11 11.85 4.47
C ASN A 69 -6.90 11.45 5.72
N ASP A 70 -6.61 12.10 6.84
CA ASP A 70 -7.22 11.83 8.15
C ASP A 70 -8.62 12.46 8.32
N SER A 71 -9.16 13.12 7.31
CA SER A 71 -10.49 13.71 7.36
C SER A 71 -11.54 12.64 7.65
N LYS A 72 -12.59 13.07 8.34
CA LYS A 72 -13.69 12.17 8.72
C LYS A 72 -14.88 12.36 7.79
N ASN A 73 -15.55 11.27 7.51
CA ASN A 73 -16.84 11.31 6.82
C ASN A 73 -17.95 11.87 7.76
N GLN A 74 -19.17 11.98 7.23
CA GLN A 74 -20.35 12.46 7.99
C GLN A 74 -20.68 11.60 9.23
N PHE A 75 -20.17 10.38 9.34
CA PHE A 75 -20.37 9.49 10.50
C PHE A 75 -19.20 9.51 11.48
N GLY A 76 -18.21 10.37 11.27
CA GLY A 76 -17.02 10.51 12.12
C GLY A 76 -15.93 9.45 11.86
N VAL A 77 -16.04 8.66 10.79
CA VAL A 77 -15.04 7.65 10.42
C VAL A 77 -13.91 8.31 9.63
N PRO A 78 -12.65 8.21 10.08
CA PRO A 78 -11.49 8.79 9.39
C PRO A 78 -11.08 7.98 8.17
N GLY A 79 -10.17 8.54 7.36
CA GLY A 79 -9.56 7.83 6.24
C GLY A 79 -10.26 8.08 4.90
N MET A 80 -10.52 9.35 4.60
CA MET A 80 -11.07 9.74 3.30
C MET A 80 -10.03 9.55 2.19
N ILE A 81 -10.49 9.10 1.02
CA ILE A 81 -9.69 9.01 -0.20
C ILE A 81 -10.12 10.06 -1.21
N ASP A 82 -9.18 10.59 -1.96
CA ASP A 82 -9.42 11.60 -3.00
C ASP A 82 -9.85 10.92 -4.31
N ALA A 83 -11.01 10.26 -4.26
CA ALA A 83 -11.63 9.65 -5.43
C ALA A 83 -12.91 10.42 -5.78
N ASP A 84 -13.00 10.92 -7.00
CA ASP A 84 -14.11 11.74 -7.48
C ASP A 84 -15.34 10.91 -7.86
N TRP A 85 -15.75 10.01 -6.98
CA TRP A 85 -16.94 9.19 -7.18
C TRP A 85 -17.68 8.90 -5.87
N GLN A 86 -18.97 9.04 -5.92
CA GLN A 86 -19.82 8.74 -4.78
C GLN A 86 -20.33 7.31 -4.85
N ARG A 87 -20.16 6.57 -3.78
CA ARG A 87 -20.82 5.29 -3.58
C ARG A 87 -22.08 5.49 -2.74
N ALA A 88 -23.11 4.69 -3.01
CA ALA A 88 -24.27 4.62 -2.13
C ALA A 88 -23.84 4.21 -0.73
N GLU A 89 -24.59 4.66 0.28
CA GLU A 89 -24.39 4.28 1.68
C GLU A 89 -24.35 2.76 1.84
N GLY A 90 -23.48 2.28 2.74
CA GLY A 90 -23.26 0.86 3.00
C GLY A 90 -22.41 0.14 1.93
N LYS A 91 -21.87 0.85 0.96
CA LYS A 91 -20.90 0.32 0.00
C LYS A 91 -19.49 0.65 0.46
N GLY A 92 -18.77 -0.36 0.90
CA GLY A 92 -17.36 -0.26 1.24
C GLY A 92 -16.47 -0.06 0.01
N THR A 93 -15.22 0.30 0.25
CA THR A 93 -14.13 0.24 -0.73
C THR A 93 -13.00 -0.64 -0.20
N HIS A 94 -12.01 -0.90 -1.03
CA HIS A 94 -10.84 -1.70 -0.70
C HIS A 94 -9.67 -1.28 -1.60
N ALA A 95 -8.49 -1.88 -1.40
CA ALA A 95 -7.30 -1.65 -2.22
C ALA A 95 -6.78 -0.21 -2.19
N THR A 96 -6.94 0.48 -1.06
CA THR A 96 -6.21 1.71 -0.76
C THR A 96 -4.87 1.35 -0.08
N LEU A 97 -3.97 2.33 0.01
CA LEU A 97 -2.78 2.24 0.86
C LEU A 97 -2.89 3.12 2.10
N SER A 98 -4.12 3.47 2.47
CA SER A 98 -4.40 4.15 3.74
C SER A 98 -4.14 3.20 4.92
N HIS A 99 -3.49 3.70 5.97
CA HIS A 99 -3.31 2.88 7.17
C HIS A 99 -4.66 2.48 7.81
N PHE A 100 -5.72 3.26 7.61
CA PHE A 100 -7.06 2.91 8.08
C PHE A 100 -7.63 1.65 7.41
N ASP A 101 -7.21 1.36 6.17
CA ASP A 101 -7.62 0.18 5.41
C ASP A 101 -6.59 -0.95 5.51
N MET A 102 -5.30 -0.61 5.68
CA MET A 102 -4.22 -1.61 5.74
C MET A 102 -4.14 -2.28 7.11
N HIS A 103 -4.41 -1.55 8.21
CA HIS A 103 -4.33 -2.07 9.57
C HIS A 103 -5.66 -2.69 10.01
N ASN A 104 -5.96 -3.85 9.45
CA ASN A 104 -7.16 -4.62 9.79
C ASN A 104 -6.96 -5.44 11.07
N THR A 105 -8.09 -5.81 11.70
CA THR A 105 -8.08 -6.65 12.89
C THR A 105 -8.10 -8.11 12.49
N LEU A 106 -7.17 -8.90 13.04
CA LEU A 106 -7.17 -10.36 12.97
C LEU A 106 -7.57 -10.93 14.34
N ILE A 107 -8.65 -11.71 14.38
CA ILE A 107 -9.09 -12.42 15.58
C ILE A 107 -9.03 -13.92 15.29
N ALA A 108 -8.31 -14.66 16.14
CA ALA A 108 -8.21 -16.10 16.08
C ALA A 108 -8.68 -16.72 17.39
N ALA A 109 -9.48 -17.78 17.33
CA ALA A 109 -10.00 -18.50 18.48
C ALA A 109 -10.03 -20.00 18.21
N GLY A 110 -9.81 -20.79 19.25
CA GLY A 110 -9.81 -22.26 19.19
C GLY A 110 -8.75 -22.86 20.10
N PRO A 111 -8.71 -24.22 20.20
CA PRO A 111 -7.78 -24.91 21.08
C PRO A 111 -6.30 -24.71 20.69
N ASP A 112 -6.03 -24.41 19.43
CA ASP A 112 -4.69 -24.29 18.88
C ASP A 112 -4.13 -22.86 18.98
N PHE A 113 -4.91 -21.91 19.50
CA PHE A 113 -4.49 -20.52 19.69
C PHE A 113 -4.28 -20.18 21.17
N LYS A 114 -3.32 -19.32 21.46
CA LYS A 114 -3.11 -18.76 22.79
C LYS A 114 -4.32 -17.94 23.21
N ARG A 115 -4.72 -18.07 24.49
CA ARG A 115 -5.89 -17.37 25.02
C ARG A 115 -5.52 -16.01 25.62
N GLY A 116 -6.38 -15.01 25.40
CA GLY A 116 -6.28 -13.71 26.05
C GLY A 116 -4.99 -12.95 25.67
N GLN A 117 -4.43 -13.22 24.50
CA GLN A 117 -3.23 -12.54 24.01
C GLN A 117 -3.62 -11.50 22.96
N THR A 118 -3.01 -10.33 23.07
CA THR A 118 -2.93 -9.32 22.01
C THR A 118 -1.52 -9.33 21.48
N ASP A 119 -1.37 -9.21 20.16
CA ASP A 119 -0.10 -9.20 19.46
C ASP A 119 -0.06 -8.03 18.51
N ASP A 120 1.00 -7.22 18.59
CA ASP A 120 1.23 -6.04 17.77
C ASP A 120 2.26 -6.27 16.65
N LEU A 121 2.67 -7.53 16.44
CA LEU A 121 3.57 -7.85 15.33
C LEU A 121 2.85 -7.69 13.99
N PRO A 122 3.53 -7.13 12.99
CA PRO A 122 2.99 -7.08 11.63
C PRO A 122 2.55 -8.45 11.14
N THR A 123 1.32 -8.54 10.69
CA THR A 123 0.70 -9.75 10.12
C THR A 123 -0.09 -9.40 8.87
N GLY A 124 -0.29 -10.36 8.00
CA GLY A 124 -1.06 -10.18 6.77
C GLY A 124 -1.85 -11.41 6.39
N ASN A 125 -2.76 -11.26 5.44
CA ASN A 125 -3.54 -12.38 4.90
C ASN A 125 -2.66 -13.53 4.38
N VAL A 126 -1.44 -13.21 3.94
CA VAL A 126 -0.45 -14.18 3.46
C VAL A 126 -0.01 -15.19 4.54
N ASP A 127 -0.15 -14.82 5.83
CA ASP A 127 0.27 -15.63 6.98
C ASP A 127 -0.79 -16.67 7.39
N LEU A 128 -2.03 -16.50 6.94
CA LEU A 128 -3.13 -17.38 7.33
C LEU A 128 -2.90 -18.82 6.88
N VAL A 129 -2.55 -18.99 5.61
CA VAL A 129 -2.37 -20.34 5.03
C VAL A 129 -1.21 -21.09 5.68
N PRO A 130 0.02 -20.57 5.79
CA PRO A 130 1.12 -21.27 6.44
C PRO A 130 0.80 -21.57 7.93
N THR A 131 0.09 -20.68 8.63
CA THR A 131 -0.33 -20.92 10.02
C THR A 131 -1.35 -22.05 10.13
N ILE A 132 -2.36 -22.08 9.24
CA ILE A 132 -3.36 -23.17 9.21
C ILE A 132 -2.70 -24.51 8.89
N LEU A 133 -1.82 -24.56 7.90
CA LEU A 133 -1.09 -25.78 7.53
C LEU A 133 -0.25 -26.29 8.72
N GLN A 134 0.40 -25.40 9.45
CA GLN A 134 1.14 -25.74 10.66
C GLN A 134 0.23 -26.36 11.75
N ILE A 135 -0.94 -25.77 12.01
CA ILE A 135 -1.91 -26.27 12.98
C ILE A 135 -2.41 -27.67 12.58
N LEU A 136 -2.65 -27.89 11.30
CA LEU A 136 -3.11 -29.18 10.78
C LEU A 136 -1.99 -30.22 10.63
N GLY A 137 -0.75 -29.90 10.95
CA GLY A 137 0.40 -30.77 10.78
C GLY A 137 0.70 -31.11 9.33
N ILE A 138 0.25 -30.30 8.40
CA ILE A 138 0.47 -30.48 6.96
C ILE A 138 1.78 -29.78 6.57
N LYS A 139 2.70 -30.56 5.98
CA LYS A 139 3.96 -30.01 5.51
C LYS A 139 3.73 -29.03 4.35
N VAL A 140 4.27 -27.82 4.47
CA VAL A 140 4.25 -26.81 3.41
C VAL A 140 5.04 -27.33 2.21
N PRO A 141 4.44 -27.47 1.01
CA PRO A 141 5.08 -28.11 -0.14
C PRO A 141 6.16 -27.26 -0.80
N HIS A 142 6.14 -25.95 -0.62
CA HIS A 142 7.09 -24.99 -1.17
C HIS A 142 7.12 -23.74 -0.29
N GLN A 143 8.07 -22.85 -0.53
CA GLN A 143 8.16 -21.58 0.17
C GLN A 143 6.91 -20.73 -0.11
N MET A 144 6.32 -20.19 0.95
CA MET A 144 5.20 -19.25 0.90
C MET A 144 5.69 -17.83 1.22
N ASP A 145 4.96 -16.83 0.74
CA ASP A 145 5.28 -15.42 1.00
C ASP A 145 5.04 -15.05 2.46
N GLY A 146 4.04 -15.66 3.10
CA GLY A 146 3.72 -15.48 4.50
C GLY A 146 4.53 -16.35 5.45
N ARG A 147 4.49 -16.01 6.73
CA ARG A 147 5.12 -16.76 7.84
C ARG A 147 4.07 -17.48 8.69
N ILE A 148 4.52 -18.39 9.51
CA ILE A 148 3.70 -18.98 10.57
C ILE A 148 3.62 -17.96 11.72
N LEU A 149 2.40 -17.69 12.21
CA LEU A 149 2.16 -16.81 13.36
C LEU A 149 2.45 -17.58 14.66
N SER A 150 3.74 -17.87 14.91
CA SER A 150 4.18 -18.65 16.08
C SER A 150 3.85 -17.97 17.40
N GLU A 151 3.71 -16.67 17.41
CA GLU A 151 3.28 -15.85 18.53
C GLU A 151 1.81 -16.10 18.90
N ALA A 152 0.96 -16.47 17.96
CA ALA A 152 -0.47 -16.72 18.17
C ALA A 152 -0.82 -18.19 18.45
N VAL A 153 0.01 -19.15 18.02
CA VAL A 153 -0.27 -20.59 18.13
C VAL A 153 0.12 -21.10 19.53
N ALA A 154 -0.76 -21.93 20.13
CA ALA A 154 -0.58 -22.44 21.50
C ALA A 154 0.48 -23.54 21.63
N ALA A 155 0.69 -24.33 20.57
CA ALA A 155 1.66 -25.43 20.52
C ALA A 155 1.98 -25.76 19.04
N PRO A 156 3.13 -26.41 18.74
CA PRO A 156 4.11 -26.96 19.66
C PRO A 156 5.24 -25.99 20.02
N THR A 157 5.91 -26.27 21.13
CA THR A 157 7.14 -25.59 21.59
C THR A 157 8.31 -25.66 20.61
N SER A 158 8.16 -26.36 19.50
CA SER A 158 9.18 -26.49 18.44
C SER A 158 9.24 -25.25 17.50
N LEU A 159 8.26 -24.36 17.55
CA LEU A 159 8.29 -23.13 16.76
C LEU A 159 9.20 -22.10 17.44
N SER A 160 10.13 -21.57 16.66
CA SER A 160 10.94 -20.44 17.13
C SER A 160 10.06 -19.21 17.34
N PRO A 161 10.34 -18.37 18.35
CA PRO A 161 9.69 -17.08 18.49
C PRO A 161 9.84 -16.24 17.22
N ALA A 162 8.84 -15.43 16.92
CA ALA A 162 8.92 -14.49 15.81
C ALA A 162 10.10 -13.50 16.02
N PRO A 163 10.87 -13.20 14.98
CA PRO A 163 11.90 -12.18 15.04
C PRO A 163 11.31 -10.80 15.36
N LYS A 164 12.14 -9.90 15.89
CA LYS A 164 11.73 -8.50 16.06
C LYS A 164 11.36 -7.88 14.72
N PRO A 165 10.28 -7.10 14.65
CA PRO A 165 9.90 -6.40 13.44
C PRO A 165 10.91 -5.27 13.11
N GLU A 166 11.11 -5.06 11.82
CA GLU A 166 11.86 -3.92 11.29
C GLU A 166 10.86 -3.06 10.49
N ALA A 167 10.77 -1.77 10.80
CA ALA A 167 9.97 -0.82 10.04
C ALA A 167 10.86 0.08 9.19
N LYS A 168 10.44 0.36 7.96
CA LYS A 168 11.16 1.23 7.04
C LYS A 168 10.19 2.14 6.31
N SER A 169 10.52 3.43 6.24
CA SER A 169 9.89 4.40 5.35
C SER A 169 10.81 4.67 4.17
N ILE A 170 10.28 4.60 2.96
CA ILE A 170 10.98 4.94 1.73
C ILE A 170 10.24 6.07 1.03
N GLU A 171 11.00 6.96 0.45
CA GLU A 171 10.51 8.15 -0.24
C GLU A 171 11.06 8.21 -1.66
N THR A 172 10.27 8.77 -2.58
CA THR A 172 10.74 9.16 -3.90
C THR A 172 10.04 10.45 -4.34
N ARG A 173 10.70 11.21 -5.21
CA ARG A 173 10.19 12.47 -5.70
C ARG A 173 10.52 12.69 -7.16
N LYS A 174 9.78 13.61 -7.78
CA LYS A 174 10.09 14.18 -9.08
C LYS A 174 9.75 15.67 -9.10
N ASP A 175 10.69 16.47 -9.55
CA ASP A 175 10.50 17.91 -9.67
C ASP A 175 9.97 18.24 -11.07
N PHE A 176 9.00 19.15 -11.14
CA PHE A 176 8.40 19.71 -12.33
C PHE A 176 8.52 21.25 -12.31
N PRO A 177 8.45 21.94 -13.42
CA PRO A 177 8.42 23.40 -13.43
C PRO A 177 7.28 24.01 -12.58
N SER A 178 6.17 23.28 -12.46
CA SER A 178 4.96 23.69 -11.73
C SER A 178 4.96 23.30 -10.26
N GLY A 179 5.86 22.44 -9.78
CA GLY A 179 5.87 21.95 -8.41
C GLY A 179 6.64 20.64 -8.26
N THR A 180 6.49 20.01 -7.12
CA THR A 180 7.18 18.75 -6.80
C THR A 180 6.17 17.65 -6.45
N TRP A 181 6.26 16.53 -7.13
CA TRP A 181 5.64 15.28 -6.71
C TRP A 181 6.49 14.59 -5.65
N ARG A 182 5.84 14.13 -4.57
CA ARG A 182 6.46 13.31 -3.51
C ARG A 182 5.54 12.18 -3.14
N GLN A 183 6.11 11.00 -2.88
CA GLN A 183 5.36 9.88 -2.33
C GLN A 183 6.22 9.08 -1.35
N THR A 184 5.54 8.50 -0.38
CA THR A 184 6.13 7.71 0.71
C THR A 184 5.47 6.35 0.76
N LEU A 185 6.23 5.31 1.07
CA LEU A 185 5.74 3.96 1.34
C LEU A 185 6.37 3.47 2.64
N LYS A 186 5.53 3.06 3.60
CA LYS A 186 5.96 2.40 4.83
C LYS A 186 5.78 0.90 4.69
N ILE A 187 6.79 0.19 5.09
CA ILE A 187 6.83 -1.27 5.08
C ILE A 187 7.36 -1.78 6.42
N SER A 188 6.85 -2.92 6.84
CA SER A 188 7.35 -3.68 7.97
C SER A 188 7.88 -5.02 7.51
N ARG A 189 8.84 -5.56 8.25
CA ARG A 189 9.44 -6.86 7.98
C ARG A 189 9.54 -7.67 9.26
N VAL A 190 9.12 -8.94 9.18
CA VAL A 190 9.30 -9.91 10.27
C VAL A 190 10.00 -11.14 9.67
N GLY A 191 11.27 -11.32 9.99
CA GLY A 191 12.10 -12.33 9.36
C GLY A 191 12.26 -12.07 7.86
N SER A 192 11.81 -13.01 7.02
CA SER A 192 11.81 -12.88 5.56
C SER A 192 10.52 -12.28 4.98
N THR A 193 9.46 -12.18 5.77
CA THR A 193 8.15 -11.69 5.32
C THR A 193 8.09 -10.18 5.39
N THR A 194 7.66 -9.56 4.29
CA THR A 194 7.49 -8.10 4.17
C THR A 194 6.01 -7.76 4.07
N TYR A 195 5.60 -6.72 4.75
CA TYR A 195 4.23 -6.20 4.77
C TYR A 195 4.22 -4.75 4.29
N LEU A 196 3.18 -4.37 3.55
CA LEU A 196 2.89 -2.98 3.25
C LEU A 196 2.06 -2.42 4.41
N ASP A 197 2.53 -1.34 5.03
CA ASP A 197 1.82 -0.71 6.16
C ASP A 197 0.94 0.43 5.70
N GLU A 198 1.50 1.35 4.94
CA GLU A 198 0.78 2.47 4.33
C GLU A 198 1.57 3.08 3.18
N GLY A 199 0.88 3.82 2.34
CA GLY A 199 1.52 4.62 1.31
C GLY A 199 0.67 5.83 0.94
N ASN A 200 1.33 6.96 0.70
CA ASN A 200 0.65 8.19 0.28
C ASN A 200 1.59 9.08 -0.52
N GLY A 201 1.02 10.04 -1.23
CA GLY A 201 1.78 11.03 -1.99
C GLY A 201 0.94 12.23 -2.35
N ALA A 202 1.60 13.25 -2.83
CA ALA A 202 0.94 14.46 -3.29
C ALA A 202 1.84 15.25 -4.25
N PHE A 203 1.21 16.01 -5.13
CA PHE A 203 1.86 17.08 -5.87
C PHE A 203 1.74 18.39 -5.07
N VAL A 204 2.87 19.03 -4.82
CA VAL A 204 2.94 20.34 -4.16
C VAL A 204 3.32 21.36 -5.22
N ALA A 205 2.37 22.20 -5.60
CA ALA A 205 2.60 23.27 -6.55
C ALA A 205 3.58 24.31 -5.99
N ASN A 206 4.40 24.91 -6.87
CA ASN A 206 5.20 26.06 -6.48
C ASN A 206 4.28 27.23 -6.08
N GLU A 207 4.66 27.98 -5.06
CA GLU A 207 3.97 29.23 -4.76
C GLU A 207 4.04 30.16 -5.99
N PRO A 208 2.94 30.81 -6.37
CA PRO A 208 3.01 31.82 -7.42
C PRO A 208 4.02 32.90 -7.02
N ALA A 209 4.97 33.20 -7.89
CA ALA A 209 5.90 34.30 -7.66
C ALA A 209 5.09 35.55 -7.36
N VAL A 210 5.22 36.07 -6.13
CA VAL A 210 4.57 37.33 -5.73
C VAL A 210 5.13 38.40 -6.67
N SER A 211 4.32 38.88 -7.60
CA SER A 211 4.72 39.94 -8.50
C SER A 211 5.00 41.20 -7.65
N GLU A 212 6.21 41.75 -7.75
CA GLU A 212 6.66 42.99 -7.08
C GLU A 212 5.86 44.24 -7.50
N LEU A 213 4.69 44.12 -8.09
CA LEU A 213 3.85 45.19 -8.61
C LEU A 213 3.00 45.93 -7.58
N GLN A 214 3.24 45.77 -6.27
CA GLN A 214 2.51 46.51 -5.23
C GLN A 214 3.40 47.37 -4.28
N ARG A 215 4.61 47.79 -4.71
CA ARG A 215 5.44 48.67 -3.89
C ARG A 215 5.48 50.16 -4.34
N ASP A 216 4.65 50.54 -5.29
CA ASP A 216 4.54 51.95 -5.70
C ASP A 216 3.07 52.38 -5.70
N ARG A 217 2.54 52.63 -4.49
CA ARG A 217 1.41 53.57 -4.24
C ARG A 217 1.46 54.14 -2.84
#